data_3e624c0f48bb35d454de6e7fc7b03533
#
_entry.id   3e624c0f48bb35d454de6e7fc7b03533
#
_cell.length_a   1.000
_cell.length_b   1.000
_cell.length_c   1.000
_cell.angle_alpha   90.00
_cell.angle_beta   90.00
_cell.angle_gamma   90.00
#
_symmetry.space_group_name_H-M   'P 1'
#
loop_
_entity.id
_entity.type
_entity.pdbx_description
1 polymer ?
#
loop_
_entity_poly.entity_id
_entity_poly.type
_entity_poly.pdbx_seq_one_letter_code
_entity_poly.pdbx_strand_id
1 'polypeptide(L)'
;MIFLLYCSKNERYICSKFEHNHKMKKNEDYFHLLRTIHKKPKSSQRELATHLGFSLGKLNYCLKALQEKGLVKIKNFKKNPKKINYFYILTPQGIAAKTQLTLNFMKRKMKEYDELKKEIE
;
A
#
# COMPACT_ATOMS: atom_id res chain seq x y z
N MET A 1 24.80 -13.09 -4.40
CA MET A 1 25.78 -13.77 -3.53
C MET A 1 26.85 -12.84 -2.92
N ILE A 2 27.11 -11.70 -3.53
CA ILE A 2 28.05 -10.71 -2.98
C ILE A 2 27.52 -10.01 -1.72
N PHE A 3 26.21 -10.02 -1.51
CA PHE A 3 25.55 -9.43 -0.33
C PHE A 3 25.81 -10.15 1.00
N LEU A 4 26.10 -11.45 0.98
CA LEU A 4 26.33 -12.25 2.19
C LEU A 4 27.76 -12.18 2.75
N LEU A 5 28.72 -11.74 1.92
CA LEU A 5 30.14 -11.67 2.32
C LEU A 5 30.54 -10.32 2.91
N TYR A 6 29.68 -9.32 2.84
CA TYR A 6 29.94 -7.96 3.32
C TYR A 6 29.20 -7.57 4.60
N CYS A 7 28.53 -8.51 5.26
CA CYS A 7 27.89 -8.25 6.56
C CYS A 7 28.89 -8.25 7.71
N SER A 8 29.69 -7.19 7.82
CA SER A 8 30.41 -6.85 9.04
C SER A 8 29.39 -6.33 10.10
N LYS A 9 29.81 -6.32 11.37
CA LYS A 9 28.91 -5.95 12.51
C LYS A 9 28.17 -4.60 12.34
N ASN A 10 28.71 -3.68 11.54
CA ASN A 10 28.06 -2.40 11.23
C ASN A 10 26.98 -2.49 10.14
N GLU A 11 27.00 -3.52 9.32
CA GLU A 11 26.08 -3.68 8.19
C GLU A 11 24.76 -4.31 8.61
N ARG A 12 24.68 -5.02 9.72
CA ARG A 12 23.42 -5.50 10.31
C ARG A 12 22.47 -4.36 10.63
N TYR A 13 23.03 -3.22 11.06
CA TYR A 13 22.25 -2.01 11.33
C TYR A 13 21.71 -1.39 10.04
N ILE A 14 22.48 -1.37 8.98
CA ILE A 14 22.09 -0.86 7.66
C ILE A 14 21.03 -1.76 7.02
N CYS A 15 21.20 -3.08 7.09
CA CYS A 15 20.21 -4.05 6.59
C CYS A 15 18.87 -3.93 7.32
N SER A 16 18.87 -3.77 8.64
CA SER A 16 17.63 -3.59 9.42
C SER A 16 16.93 -2.29 9.07
N LYS A 17 17.67 -1.20 8.81
CA LYS A 17 17.11 0.07 8.34
C LYS A 17 16.51 -0.06 6.94
N PHE A 18 17.18 -0.78 6.05
CA PHE A 18 16.70 -1.02 4.69
C PHE A 18 15.42 -1.85 4.68
N GLU A 19 15.35 -2.92 5.45
CA GLU A 19 14.14 -3.72 5.63
C GLU A 19 12.99 -2.91 6.23
N HIS A 20 13.29 -2.09 7.22
CA HIS A 20 12.30 -1.21 7.85
C HIS A 20 11.74 -0.20 6.84
N ASN A 21 12.59 0.45 6.05
CA ASN A 21 12.16 1.39 5.01
C ASN A 21 11.33 0.69 3.92
N HIS A 22 11.72 -0.50 3.53
CA HIS A 22 10.96 -1.28 2.55
C HIS A 22 9.57 -1.66 3.06
N LYS A 23 9.48 -2.09 4.31
CA LYS A 23 8.21 -2.39 4.99
C LYS A 23 7.33 -1.15 5.13
N MET A 24 7.91 0.00 5.46
CA MET A 24 7.17 1.27 5.56
C MET A 24 6.60 1.68 4.20
N LYS A 25 7.42 1.64 3.15
CA LYS A 25 6.97 1.96 1.78
C LYS A 25 5.85 1.02 1.32
N LYS A 26 5.95 -0.26 1.63
CA LYS A 26 4.91 -1.25 1.33
C LYS A 26 3.60 -0.92 2.05
N ASN A 27 3.67 -0.51 3.31
CA ASN A 27 2.49 -0.09 4.07
C ASN A 27 1.85 1.17 3.51
N GLU A 28 2.64 2.13 3.03
CA GLU A 28 2.14 3.31 2.33
C GLU A 28 1.44 2.96 1.03
N ASP A 29 2.01 2.07 0.24
CA ASP A 29 1.39 1.59 -1.00
C ASP A 29 0.04 0.93 -0.73
N TYR A 30 -0.05 0.09 0.29
CA TYR A 30 -1.31 -0.53 0.71
C TYR A 30 -2.33 0.50 1.22
N PHE A 31 -1.87 1.47 1.99
CA PHE A 31 -2.72 2.56 2.47
C PHE A 31 -3.34 3.36 1.31
N HIS A 32 -2.52 3.78 0.34
CA HIS A 32 -2.99 4.51 -0.82
C HIS A 32 -3.95 3.67 -1.67
N LEU A 33 -3.66 2.39 -1.85
CA LEU A 33 -4.52 1.49 -2.60
C LEU A 33 -5.88 1.29 -1.91
N LEU A 34 -5.90 1.00 -0.62
CA LEU A 34 -7.14 0.84 0.15
C LEU A 34 -7.98 2.12 0.14
N ARG A 35 -7.33 3.27 0.29
CA ARG A 35 -7.99 4.58 0.23
C ARG A 35 -8.63 4.83 -1.12
N THR A 36 -7.94 4.51 -2.20
CA THR A 36 -8.44 4.71 -3.57
C THR A 36 -9.58 3.76 -3.89
N ILE A 37 -9.50 2.50 -3.50
CA ILE A 37 -10.59 1.52 -3.65
C ILE A 37 -11.84 1.99 -2.89
N HIS A 38 -11.67 2.49 -1.68
CA HIS A 38 -12.80 3.01 -0.88
C HIS A 38 -13.49 4.20 -1.57
N LYS A 39 -12.72 5.11 -2.15
CA LYS A 39 -13.26 6.30 -2.83
C LYS A 39 -13.86 5.98 -4.19
N LYS A 40 -13.29 5.05 -4.92
CA LYS A 40 -13.66 4.71 -6.31
C LYS A 40 -13.78 3.19 -6.47
N PRO A 41 -14.84 2.56 -5.94
CA PRO A 41 -14.96 1.09 -5.99
C PRO A 41 -15.19 0.54 -7.39
N LYS A 42 -15.66 1.37 -8.33
CA LYS A 42 -15.95 0.97 -9.72
C LYS A 42 -14.77 1.14 -10.67
N SER A 43 -13.60 1.49 -10.18
CA SER A 43 -12.43 1.70 -11.02
C SER A 43 -11.84 0.37 -11.50
N SER A 44 -11.42 0.35 -12.78
CA SER A 44 -10.66 -0.75 -13.35
C SER A 44 -9.24 -0.80 -12.77
N GLN A 45 -8.54 -1.94 -12.97
CA GLN A 45 -7.14 -2.05 -12.57
C GLN A 45 -6.26 -0.98 -13.22
N ARG A 46 -6.49 -0.69 -14.50
CA ARG A 46 -5.74 0.34 -15.24
C ARG A 46 -5.94 1.72 -14.65
N GLU A 47 -7.18 2.07 -14.34
CA GLU A 47 -7.51 3.34 -13.70
C GLU A 47 -6.87 3.46 -12.32
N LEU A 48 -6.93 2.41 -11.51
CA LEU A 48 -6.28 2.37 -10.21
C LEU A 48 -4.76 2.54 -10.33
N ALA A 49 -4.13 1.84 -11.27
CA ALA A 49 -2.70 1.94 -11.51
C ALA A 49 -2.29 3.35 -11.94
N THR A 50 -3.04 3.94 -12.87
CA THR A 50 -2.81 5.31 -13.35
C THR A 50 -2.98 6.32 -12.21
N HIS A 51 -4.03 6.17 -11.44
CA HIS A 51 -4.33 7.10 -10.33
C HIS A 51 -3.28 7.04 -9.20
N LEU A 52 -2.74 5.85 -8.94
CA LEU A 52 -1.72 5.64 -7.90
C LEU A 52 -0.29 5.82 -8.41
N GLY A 53 -0.10 5.91 -9.72
CA GLY A 53 1.24 5.92 -10.33
C GLY A 53 1.97 4.59 -10.22
N PHE A 54 1.23 3.48 -10.13
CA PHE A 54 1.79 2.13 -10.06
C PHE A 54 1.83 1.49 -11.46
N SER A 55 2.80 0.58 -11.66
CA SER A 55 2.73 -0.34 -12.79
C SER A 55 1.61 -1.36 -12.58
N LEU A 56 1.08 -1.94 -13.67
CA LEU A 56 0.06 -2.98 -13.57
C LEU A 56 0.53 -4.19 -12.75
N GLY A 57 1.79 -4.57 -12.91
CA GLY A 57 2.39 -5.67 -12.15
C GLY A 57 2.44 -5.38 -10.66
N LYS A 58 2.85 -4.18 -10.28
CA LYS A 58 2.85 -3.75 -8.87
C LYS A 58 1.44 -3.71 -8.30
N LEU A 59 0.49 -3.18 -9.05
CA LEU A 59 -0.91 -3.12 -8.63
C LEU A 59 -1.49 -4.53 -8.41
N ASN A 60 -1.28 -5.43 -9.35
CA ASN A 60 -1.72 -6.83 -9.24
C ASN A 60 -1.12 -7.53 -8.04
N TYR A 61 0.16 -7.32 -7.79
CA TYR A 61 0.84 -7.86 -6.62
C TYR A 61 0.20 -7.36 -5.31
N CYS A 62 -0.03 -6.07 -5.21
CA CYS A 62 -0.65 -5.46 -4.04
C CYS A 62 -2.10 -5.92 -3.84
N LEU A 63 -2.90 -5.95 -4.92
CA LEU A 63 -4.29 -6.42 -4.87
C LEU A 63 -4.37 -7.88 -4.42
N LYS A 64 -3.54 -8.74 -4.98
CA LYS A 64 -3.48 -10.15 -4.61
C LYS A 64 -3.12 -10.34 -3.14
N ALA A 65 -2.13 -9.60 -2.66
CA ALA A 65 -1.74 -9.62 -1.26
C ALA A 65 -2.87 -9.17 -0.32
N LEU A 66 -3.60 -8.11 -0.69
CA LEU A 66 -4.75 -7.62 0.08
C LEU A 66 -5.92 -8.61 0.07
N GLN A 67 -6.15 -9.30 -1.04
CA GLN A 67 -7.16 -10.35 -1.13
C GLN A 67 -6.83 -11.55 -0.25
N GLU A 68 -5.57 -11.99 -0.27
CA GLU A 68 -5.09 -13.10 0.57
C GLU A 68 -5.24 -12.79 2.06
N LYS A 69 -5.08 -11.52 2.45
CA LYS A 69 -5.31 -11.05 3.81
C LYS A 69 -6.80 -10.87 4.15
N GLY A 70 -7.70 -11.04 3.19
CA GLY A 70 -9.13 -10.84 3.38
C GLY A 70 -9.56 -9.38 3.54
N LEU A 71 -8.75 -8.43 3.08
CA LEU A 71 -9.04 -6.99 3.21
C LEU A 71 -9.84 -6.45 2.01
N VAL A 72 -9.72 -7.06 0.86
CA VAL A 72 -10.39 -6.67 -0.38
C VAL A 72 -11.09 -7.88 -0.99
N LYS A 73 -12.31 -7.66 -1.48
CA LYS A 73 -13.07 -8.64 -2.27
C LYS A 73 -13.23 -8.15 -3.69
N ILE A 74 -13.18 -9.07 -4.64
CA ILE A 74 -13.53 -8.82 -6.03
C ILE A 74 -14.96 -9.26 -6.27
N LYS A 75 -15.79 -8.37 -6.82
CA LYS A 75 -17.10 -8.73 -7.36
C LYS A 75 -17.08 -8.62 -8.87
N ASN A 76 -17.47 -9.70 -9.52
CA ASN A 76 -17.66 -9.72 -10.97
C ASN A 76 -19.06 -9.19 -11.28
N PHE A 77 -19.11 -8.12 -12.05
CA PHE A 77 -20.39 -7.61 -12.55
C PHE A 77 -20.54 -7.96 -14.04
N LYS A 78 -21.36 -8.93 -14.34
CA LYS A 78 -21.72 -9.29 -15.72
C LYS A 78 -22.89 -8.41 -16.19
N LYS A 79 -22.63 -7.17 -16.54
CA LYS A 79 -23.62 -6.35 -17.27
C LYS A 79 -23.60 -6.63 -18.78
N ASN A 80 -22.53 -7.18 -19.29
CA ASN A 80 -22.35 -7.43 -20.71
C ASN A 80 -21.56 -8.73 -20.86
N PRO A 81 -22.03 -9.76 -21.63
CA PRO A 81 -21.31 -11.01 -21.78
C PRO A 81 -19.91 -10.85 -22.41
N LYS A 82 -19.60 -9.69 -22.99
CA LYS A 82 -18.31 -9.38 -23.61
C LYS A 82 -17.36 -8.57 -22.75
N LYS A 83 -17.80 -7.99 -21.62
CA LYS A 83 -16.94 -7.21 -20.71
C LYS A 83 -17.18 -7.63 -19.27
N ILE A 84 -16.17 -8.26 -18.70
CA ILE A 84 -16.13 -8.57 -17.27
C ILE A 84 -15.64 -7.30 -16.55
N ASN A 85 -16.54 -6.59 -15.88
CA ASN A 85 -16.18 -5.48 -15.01
C ASN A 85 -15.92 -6.03 -13.62
N TYR A 86 -14.68 -5.84 -13.14
CA TYR A 86 -14.29 -6.20 -11.78
C TYR A 86 -14.47 -4.98 -10.87
N PHE A 87 -15.21 -5.16 -9.79
CA PHE A 87 -15.30 -4.18 -8.71
C PHE A 87 -14.49 -4.65 -7.51
N TYR A 88 -13.71 -3.76 -6.97
CA TYR A 88 -12.95 -3.99 -5.76
C TYR A 88 -13.69 -3.36 -4.59
N ILE A 89 -14.00 -4.15 -3.57
CA ILE A 89 -14.75 -3.70 -2.39
C ILE A 89 -13.92 -4.03 -1.15
N LEU A 90 -13.84 -3.06 -0.24
CA LEU A 90 -13.24 -3.28 1.07
C LEU A 90 -14.16 -4.14 1.94
N THR A 91 -13.58 -5.16 2.56
CA THR A 91 -14.25 -5.89 3.62
C THR A 91 -14.30 -5.05 4.91
N PRO A 92 -15.12 -5.40 5.92
CA PRO A 92 -15.06 -4.74 7.23
C PRO A 92 -13.66 -4.77 7.85
N GLN A 93 -12.91 -5.87 7.67
CA GLN A 93 -11.51 -5.96 8.07
C GLN A 93 -10.62 -5.02 7.26
N GLY A 94 -10.90 -4.84 5.97
CA GLY A 94 -10.22 -3.89 5.10
C GLY A 94 -10.42 -2.44 5.55
N ILE A 95 -11.61 -2.08 5.98
CA ILE A 95 -11.91 -0.75 6.52
C ILE A 95 -11.13 -0.52 7.82
N ALA A 96 -11.11 -1.49 8.72
CA ALA A 96 -10.35 -1.42 9.96
C ALA A 96 -8.83 -1.28 9.69
N ALA A 97 -8.30 -2.06 8.76
CA ALA A 97 -6.90 -1.97 8.34
C ALA A 97 -6.58 -0.61 7.72
N LYS A 98 -7.45 -0.09 6.86
CA LYS A 98 -7.32 1.26 6.29
C LYS A 98 -7.24 2.32 7.39
N THR A 99 -8.14 2.26 8.38
CA THR A 99 -8.17 3.19 9.50
C THR A 99 -6.87 3.14 10.30
N GLN A 100 -6.38 1.95 10.61
CA GLN A 100 -5.13 1.78 11.35
C GLN A 100 -3.92 2.33 10.57
N LEU A 101 -3.85 2.05 9.27
CA LEU A 101 -2.79 2.59 8.41
C LEU A 101 -2.88 4.12 8.28
N THR A 102 -4.09 4.66 8.23
CA THR A 102 -4.32 6.12 8.22
C THR A 102 -3.78 6.76 9.49
N LEU A 103 -4.09 6.20 10.66
CA LEU A 103 -3.60 6.70 11.94
C LEU A 103 -2.07 6.64 12.01
N ASN A 104 -1.48 5.56 11.56
CA ASN A 104 -0.01 5.41 11.55
C ASN A 104 0.64 6.44 10.60
N PHE A 105 0.05 6.66 9.44
CA PHE A 105 0.51 7.65 8.48
C PHE A 105 0.42 9.07 9.06
N MET A 106 -0.70 9.42 9.68
CA MET A 106 -0.90 10.72 10.34
C MET A 106 0.14 10.96 11.44
N LYS A 107 0.39 9.97 12.29
CA LYS A 107 1.40 10.08 13.36
C LYS A 107 2.79 10.38 12.80
N ARG A 108 3.18 9.70 11.71
CA ARG A 108 4.47 9.96 11.05
C ARG A 108 4.54 11.36 10.46
N LYS A 109 3.48 11.81 9.81
CA LYS A 109 3.42 13.16 9.22
C LYS A 109 3.43 14.25 10.28
N MET A 110 2.77 14.03 11.40
CA MET A 110 2.81 14.97 12.54
C MET A 110 4.22 15.08 13.11
N LYS A 111 4.91 13.95 13.26
CA LYS A 111 6.29 13.94 13.74
C LYS A 111 7.23 14.68 12.78
N GLU A 112 7.14 14.41 11.48
CA GLU A 112 7.90 15.12 10.45
C GLU A 112 7.63 16.64 10.51
N TYR A 113 6.37 17.02 10.66
CA TYR A 113 5.96 18.43 10.78
C TYR A 113 6.59 19.10 12.01
N ASP A 114 6.56 18.43 13.17
CA ASP A 114 7.15 18.96 14.40
C ASP A 114 8.67 19.11 14.30
N GLU A 115 9.33 18.17 13.63
CA GLU A 115 10.77 18.24 13.38
C GLU A 115 11.13 19.42 12.49
N LEU A 116 10.42 19.60 11.38
CA LEU A 116 10.62 20.72 10.46
C LEU A 116 10.30 22.07 11.12
N LYS A 117 9.27 22.11 11.96
CA LYS A 117 8.90 23.31 12.70
C LYS A 117 10.02 23.76 13.65
N LYS A 118 10.69 22.82 14.31
CA LYS A 118 11.83 23.11 15.19
C LYS A 118 13.03 23.69 14.43
N GLU A 119 13.21 23.28 13.17
CA GLU A 119 14.28 23.81 12.32
C GLU A 119 14.09 25.29 11.96
N ILE A 120 12.84 25.75 11.92
CA ILE A 120 12.49 27.15 11.61
C ILE A 120 12.60 28.06 12.85
N GLU A 121 12.33 27.52 14.00
CA GLU A 121 12.46 28.21 15.28
C GLU A 121 13.92 28.31 15.73
#